data_06578a82902b84f7fa3761c38d9a70dd
#
_entry.id   06578a82902b84f7fa3761c38d9a70dd
#
_cell.length_a   1.000
_cell.length_b   1.000
_cell.length_c   1.000
_cell.angle_alpha   90.00
_cell.angle_beta   90.00
_cell.angle_gamma   90.00
#
_symmetry.space_group_name_H-M   'P 1'
#
loop_
_entity.id
_entity.type
_entity.pdbx_description
1 polymer ?
#
loop_
_entity_poly.entity_id
_entity_poly.type
_entity_poly.pdbx_seq_one_letter_code
_entity_poly.pdbx_strand_id
1 'polypeptide(L)'
;MKKRILTALLASAMILSVAGCGETTDDTTTTTPAAPADDAADTTTEADVADDAEDTPADDAAEEGKVLNVYCWNTEFQGLYNSYAADIAEAAGVTVNWVINTNEGGVYQQKLDEALAAQASAAADDKVDIFLIEADYALKYTASPYCMNIADLGITADDLANQYAYTQQVATVDGNLKAVSWQATPGLFAYRRSIAQEVLGTDDPAAVQERLSDWAKFDEVAAEMKAAGYYMLAGYADAYRTFSNNVSTPWVVDGTLTVDPNLMTWVEQTKAYTDAGYHNKASLWDATWTAEQGPAGKTFGFFYSTWGINFTLLGNSLADADAPQEVGNGIYGDWAVCEGPESYYWGGTWICAATGTDNAGLIADIMKRMTCDTATMKQLTMDTQDYTNNKVAMEELANDPSFGSAFLGGQNHIALFAAAAPNIDCSNMSAYDQLANEQFQECMKDYFNGEVDQATALNNFYAKMKDTYPELTVPQA
;
A
#
# COMPACT_ATOMS: atom_id res chain seq x y z
N MET A 1 27.69 -11.56 -13.91
CA MET A 1 27.46 -10.25 -14.55
C MET A 1 25.98 -9.92 -14.73
N LYS A 2 25.01 -10.73 -14.23
CA LYS A 2 23.56 -10.47 -14.34
C LYS A 2 22.93 -9.88 -13.04
N LYS A 3 23.69 -9.76 -11.95
CA LYS A 3 23.17 -9.30 -10.63
C LYS A 3 23.22 -7.78 -10.39
N ARG A 4 23.68 -6.97 -11.35
CA ARG A 4 23.88 -5.50 -11.15
C ARG A 4 22.81 -4.59 -11.78
N ILE A 5 21.76 -5.13 -12.41
CA ILE A 5 20.80 -4.32 -13.17
C ILE A 5 19.51 -4.01 -12.39
N LEU A 6 19.16 -4.79 -11.36
CA LEU A 6 17.89 -4.61 -10.67
C LEU A 6 17.85 -3.42 -9.69
N THR A 7 19.01 -3.05 -9.13
CA THR A 7 19.08 -2.00 -8.10
C THR A 7 19.13 -0.57 -8.66
N ALA A 8 19.46 -0.39 -9.93
CA ALA A 8 19.65 0.95 -10.53
C ALA A 8 18.37 1.58 -11.09
N LEU A 9 17.27 0.83 -11.25
CA LEU A 9 16.04 1.33 -11.88
C LEU A 9 15.00 1.90 -10.89
N LEU A 10 15.18 1.68 -9.58
CA LEU A 10 14.22 2.11 -8.55
C LEU A 10 14.50 3.52 -7.99
N ALA A 11 15.70 4.07 -8.18
CA ALA A 11 16.10 5.36 -7.59
C ALA A 11 15.71 6.61 -8.41
N SER A 12 15.17 6.47 -9.63
CA SER A 12 15.02 7.61 -10.54
C SER A 12 13.63 8.28 -10.55
N ALA A 13 12.69 7.83 -9.74
CA ALA A 13 11.29 8.31 -9.82
C ALA A 13 10.87 9.33 -8.73
N MET A 14 11.77 9.75 -7.85
CA MET A 14 11.39 10.60 -6.71
C MET A 14 12.02 12.02 -6.68
N ILE A 15 12.57 12.52 -7.77
CA ILE A 15 13.04 13.92 -7.78
C ILE A 15 12.33 14.66 -8.92
N LEU A 16 11.24 15.35 -8.59
CA LEU A 16 10.78 16.58 -9.23
C LEU A 16 9.34 16.93 -8.79
N SER A 17 9.23 17.76 -7.76
CA SER A 17 8.17 18.78 -7.70
C SER A 17 8.35 19.68 -6.47
N VAL A 18 9.13 20.73 -6.62
CA VAL A 18 9.01 21.96 -5.83
C VAL A 18 9.17 23.13 -6.79
N ALA A 19 8.05 23.77 -7.12
CA ALA A 19 7.88 25.17 -7.51
C ALA A 19 6.40 25.33 -7.92
N GLY A 20 5.60 26.19 -7.33
CA GLY A 20 5.65 27.50 -6.93
C GLY A 20 4.22 28.02 -6.99
N CYS A 21 3.67 28.47 -5.87
CA CYS A 21 2.49 29.34 -5.83
C CYS A 21 2.80 30.68 -6.53
N GLY A 22 1.89 31.12 -7.37
CA GLY A 22 1.88 32.45 -7.94
C GLY A 22 0.45 32.79 -8.34
N GLU A 23 -0.18 33.66 -7.53
CA GLU A 23 -1.45 34.32 -7.82
C GLU A 23 -1.38 35.12 -9.12
N THR A 24 -2.46 35.12 -9.90
CA THR A 24 -3.04 36.33 -10.46
C THR A 24 -4.47 36.12 -10.95
N THR A 25 -5.25 37.09 -10.69
CA THR A 25 -6.67 37.40 -10.82
C THR A 25 -7.21 37.51 -12.25
N ASP A 26 -8.55 37.25 -12.33
CA ASP A 26 -9.61 37.85 -13.17
C ASP A 26 -9.58 37.69 -14.72
N ASP A 27 -10.61 37.24 -15.34
CA ASP A 27 -11.86 37.89 -15.71
C ASP A 27 -12.74 36.99 -16.63
N THR A 28 -14.02 37.02 -16.35
CA THR A 28 -15.23 36.65 -17.09
C THR A 28 -15.15 36.37 -18.60
N THR A 29 -15.85 35.32 -19.08
CA THR A 29 -17.10 35.47 -19.88
C THR A 29 -17.77 34.13 -20.19
N THR A 30 -19.04 34.11 -19.90
CA THR A 30 -20.11 33.19 -20.25
C THR A 30 -20.28 33.02 -21.76
N THR A 31 -20.47 31.77 -22.24
CA THR A 31 -21.44 31.49 -23.33
C THR A 31 -21.79 30.02 -23.37
N THR A 32 -23.05 29.73 -23.10
CA THR A 32 -23.78 28.52 -23.43
C THR A 32 -24.18 28.54 -24.91
N PRO A 33 -24.25 27.43 -25.59
CA PRO A 33 -25.33 27.25 -26.56
C PRO A 33 -26.14 25.99 -26.33
N ALA A 34 -27.41 26.17 -26.62
CA ALA A 34 -28.55 25.31 -26.49
C ALA A 34 -28.55 24.12 -27.46
N ALA A 35 -29.31 23.10 -27.06
CA ALA A 35 -29.74 21.98 -27.86
C ALA A 35 -30.73 22.40 -28.98
N PRO A 36 -30.87 21.62 -30.05
CA PRO A 36 -32.16 21.57 -30.75
C PRO A 36 -32.87 20.23 -30.61
N ALA A 37 -34.19 20.34 -30.52
CA ALA A 37 -35.18 19.30 -30.41
C ALA A 37 -35.65 18.79 -31.79
N ASP A 38 -36.13 17.56 -31.75
CA ASP A 38 -37.23 16.94 -32.53
C ASP A 38 -37.35 17.18 -34.04
N ASP A 39 -37.45 16.09 -34.81
CA ASP A 39 -38.68 15.82 -35.55
C ASP A 39 -38.81 14.34 -35.95
N ALA A 40 -40.04 13.82 -35.80
CA ALA A 40 -40.48 12.49 -36.10
C ALA A 40 -41.00 12.40 -37.56
N ALA A 41 -40.83 11.22 -38.20
CA ALA A 41 -41.80 10.74 -39.17
C ALA A 41 -41.63 9.24 -39.47
N ASP A 42 -42.65 8.54 -39.12
CA ASP A 42 -43.21 7.27 -39.47
C ASP A 42 -43.20 6.93 -40.97
N THR A 43 -42.85 5.68 -41.33
CA THR A 43 -43.59 4.93 -42.40
C THR A 43 -43.28 3.43 -42.32
N THR A 44 -44.35 2.69 -42.09
CA THR A 44 -44.55 1.26 -42.24
C THR A 44 -44.49 0.80 -43.69
N THR A 45 -43.92 -0.39 -43.96
CA THR A 45 -44.49 -1.36 -44.93
C THR A 45 -44.02 -2.78 -44.63
N GLU A 46 -45.03 -3.68 -44.63
CA GLU A 46 -44.97 -5.13 -44.40
C GLU A 46 -44.49 -5.93 -45.61
N ALA A 47 -44.10 -7.18 -45.25
CA ALA A 47 -44.18 -8.46 -45.97
C ALA A 47 -43.05 -8.74 -47.01
N ASP A 48 -42.41 -9.91 -47.03
CA ASP A 48 -42.96 -11.25 -47.13
C ASP A 48 -41.86 -12.33 -46.86
N VAL A 49 -42.35 -13.49 -46.57
CA VAL A 49 -41.80 -14.78 -46.16
C VAL A 49 -40.92 -15.49 -47.21
N ALA A 50 -39.90 -16.21 -46.72
CA ALA A 50 -39.51 -17.60 -46.93
C ALA A 50 -37.95 -17.72 -46.91
N ASP A 51 -37.35 -18.60 -46.26
CA ASP A 51 -37.29 -20.02 -46.23
C ASP A 51 -35.89 -20.47 -45.79
N ASP A 52 -35.84 -21.35 -44.84
CA ASP A 52 -34.86 -22.39 -44.52
C ASP A 52 -33.38 -22.17 -44.86
N ALA A 53 -32.57 -21.88 -43.84
CA ALA A 53 -31.18 -22.30 -43.75
C ALA A 53 -30.85 -22.71 -42.33
N GLU A 54 -30.41 -23.94 -42.17
CA GLU A 54 -29.98 -24.59 -40.95
C GLU A 54 -29.12 -23.68 -40.10
N ASP A 55 -29.60 -23.44 -38.87
CA ASP A 55 -28.89 -22.77 -37.79
C ASP A 55 -27.81 -23.74 -37.25
N THR A 56 -26.61 -23.66 -37.77
CA THR A 56 -25.42 -24.15 -37.08
C THR A 56 -25.13 -23.14 -35.96
N PRO A 57 -25.08 -23.58 -34.70
CA PRO A 57 -24.63 -22.67 -33.65
C PRO A 57 -23.20 -22.23 -34.02
N ALA A 58 -23.04 -20.94 -34.28
CA ALA A 58 -21.70 -20.35 -34.26
C ALA A 58 -21.15 -20.61 -32.86
N ASP A 59 -20.09 -21.37 -32.81
CA ASP A 59 -19.22 -21.49 -31.65
C ASP A 59 -18.66 -20.08 -31.45
N ASP A 60 -19.28 -19.31 -30.57
CA ASP A 60 -18.76 -18.01 -30.08
C ASP A 60 -17.57 -18.33 -29.17
N ALA A 61 -16.53 -18.91 -29.73
CA ALA A 61 -15.20 -18.92 -29.12
C ALA A 61 -14.79 -17.44 -29.05
N ALA A 62 -14.89 -16.85 -27.87
CA ALA A 62 -14.35 -15.54 -27.60
C ALA A 62 -12.93 -15.52 -28.17
N GLU A 63 -12.60 -14.53 -29.03
CA GLU A 63 -11.25 -14.37 -29.54
C GLU A 63 -10.32 -14.30 -28.32
N GLU A 64 -9.40 -15.26 -28.19
CA GLU A 64 -8.35 -15.23 -27.19
C GLU A 64 -7.46 -14.02 -27.50
N GLY A 65 -7.34 -13.09 -26.54
CA GLY A 65 -6.47 -11.93 -26.65
C GLY A 65 -5.00 -12.36 -26.73
N LYS A 66 -4.20 -11.53 -27.38
CA LYS A 66 -2.74 -11.69 -27.49
C LYS A 66 -1.98 -10.69 -26.64
N VAL A 67 -2.70 -9.84 -25.93
CA VAL A 67 -2.15 -8.81 -25.04
C VAL A 67 -2.72 -9.03 -23.64
N LEU A 68 -1.82 -9.04 -22.65
CA LEU A 68 -2.16 -9.01 -21.22
C LEU A 68 -1.91 -7.60 -20.69
N ASN A 69 -2.96 -6.84 -20.44
CA ASN A 69 -2.86 -5.49 -19.91
C ASN A 69 -2.78 -5.50 -18.38
N VAL A 70 -1.68 -4.99 -17.83
CA VAL A 70 -1.42 -4.93 -16.38
C VAL A 70 -1.40 -3.47 -15.93
N TYR A 71 -2.37 -3.10 -15.09
CA TYR A 71 -2.51 -1.76 -14.52
C TYR A 71 -1.85 -1.69 -13.15
N CYS A 72 -0.93 -0.74 -12.98
CA CYS A 72 -0.20 -0.52 -11.72
C CYS A 72 0.20 0.95 -11.55
N TRP A 73 0.66 1.33 -10.34
CA TRP A 73 1.05 2.71 -10.06
C TRP A 73 2.56 2.97 -10.08
N ASN A 74 3.36 1.92 -10.15
CA ASN A 74 4.82 1.99 -10.24
C ASN A 74 5.39 0.77 -10.96
N THR A 75 6.69 0.67 -11.04
CA THR A 75 7.41 -0.41 -11.74
C THR A 75 7.76 -1.60 -10.85
N GLU A 76 7.35 -1.64 -9.59
CA GLU A 76 7.70 -2.70 -8.65
C GLU A 76 7.26 -4.07 -9.16
N PHE A 77 5.96 -4.25 -9.38
CA PHE A 77 5.42 -5.52 -9.87
C PHE A 77 5.96 -5.90 -11.24
N GLN A 78 6.17 -4.91 -12.13
CA GLN A 78 6.80 -5.15 -13.43
C GLN A 78 8.21 -5.76 -13.26
N GLY A 79 9.01 -5.23 -12.35
CA GLY A 79 10.35 -5.74 -12.06
C GLY A 79 10.33 -7.16 -11.50
N LEU A 80 9.41 -7.42 -10.57
CA LEU A 80 9.23 -8.75 -9.98
C LEU A 80 8.69 -9.76 -11.01
N TYR A 81 7.67 -9.39 -11.78
CA TYR A 81 7.14 -10.21 -12.87
C TYR A 81 8.23 -10.58 -13.88
N ASN A 82 9.00 -9.61 -14.34
CA ASN A 82 10.09 -9.85 -15.29
C ASN A 82 11.18 -10.80 -14.74
N SER A 83 11.35 -10.83 -13.43
CA SER A 83 12.36 -11.68 -12.77
C SER A 83 11.86 -13.11 -12.52
N TYR A 84 10.55 -13.29 -12.26
CA TYR A 84 10.04 -14.57 -11.72
C TYR A 84 8.89 -15.19 -12.50
N ALA A 85 8.21 -14.48 -13.42
CA ALA A 85 7.01 -14.97 -14.10
C ALA A 85 6.91 -14.65 -15.58
N ALA A 86 7.89 -13.96 -16.19
CA ALA A 86 7.84 -13.57 -17.60
C ALA A 86 7.74 -14.75 -18.57
N ASP A 87 8.34 -15.89 -18.21
CA ASP A 87 8.30 -17.12 -18.97
C ASP A 87 6.88 -17.65 -19.21
N ILE A 88 5.92 -17.29 -18.35
CA ILE A 88 4.52 -17.75 -18.44
C ILE A 88 3.84 -17.13 -19.68
N ALA A 89 3.88 -15.80 -19.83
CA ALA A 89 3.30 -15.15 -21.00
C ALA A 89 4.09 -15.42 -22.29
N GLU A 90 5.43 -15.50 -22.20
CA GLU A 90 6.28 -15.87 -23.34
C GLU A 90 5.89 -17.26 -23.89
N ALA A 91 5.68 -18.25 -23.02
CA ALA A 91 5.27 -19.61 -23.42
C ALA A 91 3.88 -19.64 -24.05
N ALA A 92 2.98 -18.76 -23.62
CA ALA A 92 1.64 -18.60 -24.18
C ALA A 92 1.61 -17.77 -25.49
N GLY A 93 2.70 -17.10 -25.84
CA GLY A 93 2.78 -16.20 -26.99
C GLY A 93 1.99 -14.90 -26.81
N VAL A 94 1.75 -14.50 -25.55
CA VAL A 94 1.01 -13.29 -25.15
C VAL A 94 1.98 -12.16 -24.83
N THR A 95 1.70 -10.97 -25.33
CA THR A 95 2.48 -9.77 -25.04
C THR A 95 1.95 -9.10 -23.77
N VAL A 96 2.82 -8.80 -22.81
CA VAL A 96 2.42 -8.06 -21.60
C VAL A 96 2.57 -6.57 -21.83
N ASN A 97 1.46 -5.85 -21.69
CA ASN A 97 1.39 -4.39 -21.77
C ASN A 97 1.22 -3.79 -20.36
N TRP A 98 2.15 -2.91 -19.96
CA TRP A 98 2.18 -2.27 -18.66
C TRP A 98 1.57 -0.88 -18.73
N VAL A 99 0.43 -0.67 -18.06
CA VAL A 99 -0.26 0.61 -17.94
C VAL A 99 0.06 1.21 -16.57
N ILE A 100 1.11 2.03 -16.52
CA ILE A 100 1.64 2.58 -15.28
C ILE A 100 1.20 4.03 -15.15
N ASN A 101 0.45 4.35 -14.08
CA ASN A 101 0.03 5.70 -13.71
C ASN A 101 0.39 5.96 -12.25
N THR A 102 0.88 7.16 -11.93
CA THR A 102 1.23 7.49 -10.56
C THR A 102 0.04 7.39 -9.60
N ASN A 103 0.29 6.93 -8.37
CA ASN A 103 -0.73 6.94 -7.31
C ASN A 103 -0.93 8.34 -6.68
N GLU A 104 -0.02 9.27 -6.96
CA GLU A 104 -0.08 10.64 -6.47
C GLU A 104 -1.36 11.34 -6.95
N GLY A 105 -2.07 12.00 -6.02
CA GLY A 105 -3.33 12.68 -6.31
C GLY A 105 -4.47 11.77 -6.81
N GLY A 106 -4.36 10.44 -6.60
CA GLY A 106 -5.38 9.47 -7.01
C GLY A 106 -5.44 9.20 -8.52
N VAL A 107 -4.43 9.64 -9.29
CA VAL A 107 -4.43 9.50 -10.77
C VAL A 107 -4.54 8.04 -11.20
N TYR A 108 -3.82 7.13 -10.53
CA TYR A 108 -3.92 5.70 -10.83
C TYR A 108 -5.35 5.18 -10.69
N GLN A 109 -5.99 5.44 -9.55
CA GLN A 109 -7.36 4.97 -9.30
C GLN A 109 -8.34 5.57 -10.31
N GLN A 110 -8.22 6.85 -10.64
CA GLN A 110 -9.07 7.49 -11.65
C GLN A 110 -8.94 6.81 -13.02
N LYS A 111 -7.70 6.55 -13.47
CA LYS A 111 -7.44 5.90 -14.77
C LYS A 111 -7.90 4.44 -14.79
N LEU A 112 -7.76 3.73 -13.69
CA LEU A 112 -8.25 2.38 -13.54
C LEU A 112 -9.79 2.35 -13.56
N ASP A 113 -10.46 3.26 -12.85
CA ASP A 113 -11.91 3.36 -12.83
C ASP A 113 -12.49 3.63 -14.24
N GLU A 114 -11.84 4.54 -15.02
CA GLU A 114 -12.19 4.81 -16.41
C GLU A 114 -12.07 3.56 -17.30
N ALA A 115 -10.97 2.80 -17.16
CA ALA A 115 -10.71 1.60 -17.94
C ALA A 115 -11.68 0.45 -17.59
N LEU A 116 -11.90 0.21 -16.28
CA LEU A 116 -12.83 -0.82 -15.81
C LEU A 116 -14.29 -0.53 -16.21
N ALA A 117 -14.68 0.75 -16.23
CA ALA A 117 -16.02 1.13 -16.71
C ALA A 117 -16.21 0.84 -18.21
N ALA A 118 -15.14 0.87 -19.00
CA ALA A 118 -15.16 0.54 -20.43
C ALA A 118 -15.03 -0.96 -20.74
N GLN A 119 -14.71 -1.80 -19.73
CA GLN A 119 -14.34 -3.22 -19.87
C GLN A 119 -15.30 -4.04 -20.76
N ALA A 120 -16.60 -3.88 -20.57
CA ALA A 120 -17.62 -4.67 -21.29
C ALA A 120 -17.66 -4.39 -22.81
N SER A 121 -17.18 -3.22 -23.25
CA SER A 121 -17.18 -2.79 -24.65
C SER A 121 -15.77 -2.79 -25.28
N ALA A 122 -14.74 -3.09 -24.51
CA ALA A 122 -13.35 -3.13 -24.97
C ALA A 122 -13.13 -4.32 -25.92
N ALA A 123 -12.31 -4.13 -26.96
CA ALA A 123 -11.83 -5.24 -27.77
C ALA A 123 -10.94 -6.15 -26.92
N ALA A 124 -10.73 -7.41 -27.35
CA ALA A 124 -9.97 -8.40 -26.58
C ALA A 124 -8.62 -7.85 -26.09
N ASP A 125 -7.78 -7.36 -27.00
CA ASP A 125 -6.45 -6.83 -26.67
C ASP A 125 -6.45 -5.48 -25.91
N ASP A 126 -7.62 -4.85 -25.74
CA ASP A 126 -7.77 -3.55 -25.03
C ASP A 126 -8.38 -3.70 -23.61
N LYS A 127 -8.78 -4.91 -23.21
CA LYS A 127 -9.35 -5.17 -21.89
C LYS A 127 -8.34 -4.97 -20.79
N VAL A 128 -8.81 -4.57 -19.61
CA VAL A 128 -8.06 -4.70 -18.37
C VAL A 128 -8.00 -6.18 -18.01
N ASP A 129 -6.83 -6.74 -17.78
CA ASP A 129 -6.65 -8.13 -17.41
C ASP A 129 -6.26 -8.27 -15.95
N ILE A 130 -5.12 -7.69 -15.59
CA ILE A 130 -4.63 -7.58 -14.22
C ILE A 130 -4.67 -6.12 -13.81
N PHE A 131 -5.15 -5.85 -12.61
CA PHE A 131 -4.94 -4.57 -11.96
C PHE A 131 -4.50 -4.75 -10.52
N LEU A 132 -3.62 -3.88 -10.09
CA LEU A 132 -3.09 -3.92 -8.73
C LEU A 132 -3.86 -2.98 -7.82
N ILE A 133 -4.04 -3.39 -6.58
CA ILE A 133 -4.65 -2.58 -5.52
C ILE A 133 -3.76 -2.55 -4.29
N GLU A 134 -3.75 -1.43 -3.62
CA GLU A 134 -3.04 -1.24 -2.36
C GLU A 134 -4.01 -1.38 -1.19
N ALA A 135 -3.51 -1.76 -0.01
CA ALA A 135 -4.32 -2.08 1.16
C ALA A 135 -5.37 -1.01 1.51
N ASP A 136 -5.00 0.28 1.46
CA ASP A 136 -5.87 1.37 1.92
C ASP A 136 -7.15 1.51 1.08
N TYR A 137 -7.11 1.11 -0.21
CA TYR A 137 -8.28 1.15 -1.09
C TYR A 137 -8.69 -0.22 -1.66
N ALA A 138 -8.19 -1.30 -1.07
CA ALA A 138 -8.47 -2.66 -1.56
C ALA A 138 -9.98 -2.94 -1.63
N LEU A 139 -10.73 -2.60 -0.59
CA LEU A 139 -12.17 -2.87 -0.53
C LEU A 139 -13.00 -2.07 -1.54
N LYS A 140 -12.53 -0.92 -2.03
CA LYS A 140 -13.17 -0.20 -3.14
C LYS A 140 -13.30 -1.09 -4.38
N TYR A 141 -12.24 -1.83 -4.71
CA TYR A 141 -12.20 -2.65 -5.92
C TYR A 141 -12.68 -4.08 -5.69
N THR A 142 -12.33 -4.71 -4.57
CA THR A 142 -12.73 -6.09 -4.28
C THR A 142 -14.24 -6.20 -4.06
N ALA A 143 -14.90 -5.16 -3.53
CA ALA A 143 -16.37 -5.08 -3.43
C ALA A 143 -17.06 -4.70 -4.76
N SER A 144 -16.31 -4.31 -5.80
CA SER A 144 -16.86 -3.93 -7.09
C SER A 144 -17.18 -5.15 -7.96
N PRO A 145 -18.03 -4.99 -8.98
CA PRO A 145 -18.29 -6.06 -9.96
C PRO A 145 -17.12 -6.30 -10.92
N TYR A 146 -16.09 -5.46 -10.89
CA TYR A 146 -14.97 -5.53 -11.80
C TYR A 146 -13.87 -6.51 -11.37
N CYS A 147 -13.91 -7.02 -10.14
CA CYS A 147 -12.91 -7.93 -9.61
C CYS A 147 -13.47 -9.37 -9.57
N MET A 148 -12.80 -10.31 -10.25
CA MET A 148 -13.19 -11.73 -10.26
C MET A 148 -12.97 -12.38 -8.89
N ASN A 149 -13.72 -13.48 -8.62
CA ASN A 149 -13.35 -14.36 -7.52
C ASN A 149 -12.11 -15.16 -7.89
N ILE A 150 -11.19 -15.30 -6.97
CA ILE A 150 -9.97 -16.10 -7.18
C ILE A 150 -10.29 -17.57 -7.48
N ALA A 151 -11.36 -18.10 -6.87
CA ALA A 151 -11.84 -19.47 -7.13
C ALA A 151 -12.29 -19.68 -8.58
N ASP A 152 -12.85 -18.65 -9.25
CA ASP A 152 -13.28 -18.73 -10.64
C ASP A 152 -12.08 -18.84 -11.61
N LEU A 153 -10.88 -18.46 -11.17
CA LEU A 153 -9.61 -18.67 -11.87
C LEU A 153 -9.03 -20.08 -11.63
N GLY A 154 -9.69 -20.94 -10.84
CA GLY A 154 -9.17 -22.26 -10.48
C GLY A 154 -8.02 -22.23 -9.49
N ILE A 155 -7.84 -21.14 -8.74
CA ILE A 155 -6.94 -21.05 -7.60
C ILE A 155 -7.69 -21.56 -6.38
N THR A 156 -7.19 -22.60 -5.75
CA THR A 156 -7.87 -23.35 -4.69
C THR A 156 -7.41 -22.91 -3.29
N ALA A 157 -8.16 -23.31 -2.26
CA ALA A 157 -7.74 -23.11 -0.87
C ALA A 157 -6.41 -23.79 -0.55
N ASP A 158 -6.10 -24.94 -1.21
CA ASP A 158 -4.83 -25.62 -1.05
C ASP A 158 -3.66 -24.83 -1.65
N ASP A 159 -3.86 -24.14 -2.79
CA ASP A 159 -2.87 -23.24 -3.36
C ASP A 159 -2.54 -22.09 -2.39
N LEU A 160 -3.55 -21.60 -1.66
CA LEU A 160 -3.47 -20.45 -0.76
C LEU A 160 -3.08 -20.81 0.68
N ALA A 161 -2.88 -22.10 1.00
CA ALA A 161 -2.70 -22.58 2.39
C ALA A 161 -1.49 -21.97 3.11
N ASN A 162 -0.47 -21.60 2.35
CA ASN A 162 0.75 -21.00 2.89
C ASN A 162 0.69 -19.47 3.06
N GLN A 163 -0.38 -18.81 2.60
CA GLN A 163 -0.55 -17.36 2.77
C GLN A 163 -0.99 -17.01 4.20
N TYR A 164 -0.67 -15.79 4.66
CA TYR A 164 -1.13 -15.27 5.94
C TYR A 164 -2.62 -14.95 5.89
N ALA A 165 -3.35 -15.27 6.95
CA ALA A 165 -4.80 -15.14 7.00
C ALA A 165 -5.26 -13.67 6.80
N TYR A 166 -4.58 -12.71 7.43
CA TYR A 166 -4.94 -11.30 7.33
C TYR A 166 -4.83 -10.76 5.90
N THR A 167 -3.87 -11.23 5.08
CA THR A 167 -3.77 -10.81 3.68
C THR A 167 -4.96 -11.27 2.84
N GLN A 168 -5.57 -12.39 3.21
CA GLN A 168 -6.82 -12.85 2.59
C GLN A 168 -8.03 -12.07 3.14
N GLN A 169 -8.04 -11.69 4.43
CA GLN A 169 -9.12 -10.87 5.02
C GLN A 169 -9.28 -9.55 4.26
N VAL A 170 -8.18 -8.85 3.95
CA VAL A 170 -8.17 -7.59 3.18
C VAL A 170 -8.92 -7.69 1.85
N ALA A 171 -8.86 -8.85 1.19
CA ALA A 171 -9.41 -9.05 -0.15
C ALA A 171 -10.64 -9.97 -0.19
N THR A 172 -11.22 -10.30 0.97
CA THR A 172 -12.41 -11.17 1.05
C THR A 172 -13.67 -10.33 1.23
N VAL A 173 -14.61 -10.46 0.29
CA VAL A 173 -15.90 -9.78 0.32
C VAL A 173 -17.01 -10.83 0.18
N ASP A 174 -18.00 -10.81 1.09
CA ASP A 174 -19.10 -11.76 1.13
C ASP A 174 -18.65 -13.23 1.09
N GLY A 175 -17.52 -13.53 1.75
CA GLY A 175 -16.94 -14.87 1.81
C GLY A 175 -16.18 -15.30 0.54
N ASN A 176 -16.01 -14.43 -0.44
CA ASN A 176 -15.27 -14.68 -1.67
C ASN A 176 -13.94 -13.91 -1.66
N LEU A 177 -12.83 -14.63 -1.81
CA LEU A 177 -11.53 -14.01 -2.02
C LEU A 177 -11.46 -13.44 -3.45
N LYS A 178 -11.09 -12.16 -3.57
CA LYS A 178 -11.09 -11.40 -4.82
C LYS A 178 -9.70 -11.07 -5.35
N ALA A 179 -8.68 -11.12 -4.50
CA ALA A 179 -7.32 -10.79 -4.89
C ALA A 179 -6.31 -11.57 -4.04
N VAL A 180 -5.10 -11.72 -4.53
CA VAL A 180 -3.98 -12.37 -3.85
C VAL A 180 -2.77 -11.45 -3.80
N SER A 181 -1.99 -11.52 -2.73
CA SER A 181 -0.81 -10.68 -2.55
C SER A 181 0.48 -11.51 -2.52
N TRP A 182 1.54 -10.98 -3.14
CA TRP A 182 2.89 -11.53 -2.94
C TRP A 182 3.54 -11.01 -1.64
N GLN A 183 3.07 -9.87 -1.12
CA GLN A 183 3.59 -9.23 0.08
C GLN A 183 2.71 -9.57 1.28
N ALA A 184 3.35 -9.84 2.38
CA ALA A 184 2.75 -9.72 3.70
C ALA A 184 3.53 -8.62 4.41
N THR A 185 2.88 -7.54 4.78
CA THR A 185 3.51 -6.29 5.17
C THR A 185 3.37 -5.97 6.66
N PRO A 186 3.77 -6.91 7.59
CA PRO A 186 3.82 -6.59 9.00
C PRO A 186 4.79 -5.44 9.26
N GLY A 187 4.53 -4.67 10.31
CA GLY A 187 5.34 -3.53 10.69
C GLY A 187 6.29 -3.85 11.83
N LEU A 188 7.43 -3.13 11.85
CA LEU A 188 8.41 -3.12 12.93
C LEU A 188 8.85 -1.68 13.21
N PHE A 189 9.50 -1.45 14.35
CA PHE A 189 10.15 -0.18 14.65
C PHE A 189 11.62 -0.25 14.26
N ALA A 190 12.01 0.52 13.23
CA ALA A 190 13.40 0.67 12.81
C ALA A 190 14.07 1.79 13.63
N TYR A 191 15.22 1.51 14.24
CA TYR A 191 15.91 2.48 15.07
C TYR A 191 17.40 2.59 14.72
N ARG A 192 17.98 3.75 15.05
CA ARG A 192 19.41 4.06 14.90
C ARG A 192 20.21 3.42 16.04
N ARG A 193 21.09 2.45 15.71
CA ARG A 193 21.96 1.77 16.68
C ARG A 193 22.85 2.73 17.45
N SER A 194 23.47 3.67 16.73
CA SER A 194 24.36 4.67 17.34
C SER A 194 23.63 5.54 18.37
N ILE A 195 22.40 5.96 18.09
CA ILE A 195 21.58 6.74 19.03
C ILE A 195 21.14 5.87 20.21
N ALA A 196 20.71 4.61 19.96
CA ALA A 196 20.37 3.66 21.02
C ALA A 196 21.56 3.44 21.98
N GLN A 197 22.75 3.20 21.45
CA GLN A 197 23.95 3.01 22.25
C GLN A 197 24.28 4.25 23.09
N GLU A 198 24.14 5.45 22.51
CA GLU A 198 24.42 6.72 23.21
C GLU A 198 23.42 6.99 24.34
N VAL A 199 22.11 6.82 24.08
CA VAL A 199 21.06 7.26 25.00
C VAL A 199 20.61 6.13 25.93
N LEU A 200 20.45 4.91 25.41
CA LEU A 200 19.96 3.77 26.19
C LEU A 200 21.09 2.89 26.76
N GLY A 201 22.34 3.11 26.31
CA GLY A 201 23.49 2.32 26.70
C GLY A 201 23.59 0.95 26.04
N THR A 202 22.76 0.67 25.05
CA THR A 202 22.73 -0.59 24.28
C THR A 202 22.18 -0.35 22.88
N ASP A 203 22.70 -1.08 21.90
CA ASP A 203 22.14 -1.17 20.54
C ASP A 203 21.59 -2.57 20.20
N ASP A 204 21.61 -3.48 21.19
CA ASP A 204 21.08 -4.83 21.03
C ASP A 204 19.56 -4.82 20.83
N PRO A 205 19.03 -5.44 19.74
CA PRO A 205 17.61 -5.37 19.42
C PRO A 205 16.67 -5.92 20.51
N ALA A 206 17.07 -6.97 21.23
CA ALA A 206 16.23 -7.52 22.28
C ALA A 206 16.19 -6.58 23.51
N ALA A 207 17.34 -5.99 23.87
CA ALA A 207 17.40 -5.03 24.97
C ALA A 207 16.66 -3.73 24.63
N VAL A 208 16.74 -3.25 23.38
CA VAL A 208 15.96 -2.09 22.91
C VAL A 208 14.47 -2.41 22.91
N GLN A 209 14.05 -3.62 22.47
CA GLN A 209 12.66 -4.06 22.52
C GLN A 209 12.09 -4.04 23.93
N GLU A 210 12.84 -4.46 24.94
CA GLU A 210 12.40 -4.40 26.35
C GLU A 210 12.04 -2.96 26.79
N ARG A 211 12.76 -1.96 26.23
CA ARG A 211 12.53 -0.53 26.50
C ARG A 211 11.36 0.06 25.69
N LEU A 212 10.91 -0.61 24.61
CA LEU A 212 9.89 -0.13 23.68
C LEU A 212 8.66 -1.05 23.65
N SER A 213 8.52 -1.99 24.59
CA SER A 213 7.56 -3.09 24.53
C SER A 213 6.10 -2.70 24.78
N ASP A 214 5.84 -1.47 25.17
CA ASP A 214 4.52 -0.88 25.33
C ASP A 214 4.60 0.65 25.21
N TRP A 215 3.45 1.32 25.02
CA TRP A 215 3.40 2.77 24.83
C TRP A 215 3.92 3.57 26.03
N ALA A 216 3.75 3.09 27.26
CA ALA A 216 4.25 3.81 28.44
C ALA A 216 5.79 3.84 28.45
N LYS A 217 6.43 2.72 28.15
CA LYS A 217 7.90 2.66 28.01
C LYS A 217 8.40 3.42 26.78
N PHE A 218 7.65 3.39 25.69
CA PHE A 218 7.96 4.15 24.48
C PHE A 218 7.98 5.65 24.80
N ASP A 219 7.00 6.14 25.58
CA ASP A 219 6.94 7.54 26.04
C ASP A 219 8.10 7.91 26.98
N GLU A 220 8.54 6.98 27.86
CA GLU A 220 9.73 7.18 28.71
C GLU A 220 11.00 7.35 27.85
N VAL A 221 11.17 6.49 26.84
CA VAL A 221 12.30 6.58 25.90
C VAL A 221 12.22 7.87 25.07
N ALA A 222 11.03 8.32 24.67
CA ALA A 222 10.87 9.59 23.97
C ALA A 222 11.38 10.79 24.79
N ALA A 223 11.13 10.78 26.12
CA ALA A 223 11.68 11.80 27.02
C ALA A 223 13.22 11.73 27.15
N GLU A 224 13.78 10.53 27.21
CA GLU A 224 15.25 10.33 27.24
C GLU A 224 15.91 10.80 25.94
N MET A 225 15.33 10.47 24.79
CA MET A 225 15.79 10.93 23.47
C MET A 225 15.80 12.47 23.42
N LYS A 226 14.73 13.10 23.85
CA LYS A 226 14.63 14.57 23.91
C LYS A 226 15.68 15.19 24.83
N ALA A 227 15.92 14.59 25.98
CA ALA A 227 16.93 15.08 26.93
C ALA A 227 18.35 15.00 26.35
N ALA A 228 18.62 14.02 25.49
CA ALA A 228 19.88 13.83 24.77
C ALA A 228 20.00 14.69 23.50
N GLY A 229 18.92 15.39 23.08
CA GLY A 229 18.92 16.25 21.90
C GLY A 229 18.49 15.57 20.61
N TYR A 230 17.85 14.40 20.73
CA TYR A 230 17.25 13.64 19.63
C TYR A 230 15.73 13.76 19.60
N TYR A 231 15.12 13.38 18.49
CA TYR A 231 13.68 13.15 18.37
C TYR A 231 13.38 11.65 18.51
N MET A 232 12.27 11.30 19.11
CA MET A 232 11.80 9.92 19.15
C MET A 232 11.31 9.46 17.78
N LEU A 233 10.49 10.30 17.11
CA LEU A 233 9.89 10.13 15.80
C LEU A 233 10.18 11.35 14.91
N ALA A 234 10.01 11.24 13.60
CA ALA A 234 10.19 12.37 12.69
C ALA A 234 8.96 13.29 12.66
N GLY A 235 7.75 12.74 12.71
CA GLY A 235 6.58 13.55 12.51
C GLY A 235 5.28 13.05 13.11
N TYR A 236 4.20 13.71 12.69
CA TYR A 236 2.86 13.52 13.27
C TYR A 236 2.29 12.12 13.03
N ALA A 237 2.55 11.55 11.85
CA ALA A 237 1.89 10.34 11.38
C ALA A 237 2.72 9.06 11.54
N ASP A 238 3.97 9.14 12.03
CA ASP A 238 4.87 7.98 12.08
C ASP A 238 4.28 6.79 12.85
N ALA A 239 3.60 7.05 13.98
CA ALA A 239 2.96 6.01 14.78
C ALA A 239 1.51 5.71 14.38
N TYR A 240 0.93 6.44 13.42
CA TYR A 240 -0.51 6.35 13.14
C TYR A 240 -0.99 4.92 12.84
N ARG A 241 -0.23 4.18 12.04
CA ARG A 241 -0.61 2.82 11.63
C ARG A 241 -0.72 1.84 12.80
N THR A 242 0.06 2.01 13.85
CA THR A 242 -0.03 1.15 15.03
C THR A 242 -1.36 1.34 15.77
N PHE A 243 -1.95 2.53 15.72
CA PHE A 243 -3.26 2.80 16.30
C PHE A 243 -4.41 2.46 15.35
N SER A 244 -4.29 2.83 14.06
CA SER A 244 -5.37 2.64 13.10
C SER A 244 -5.59 1.18 12.70
N ASN A 245 -4.58 0.33 12.80
CA ASN A 245 -4.74 -1.11 12.56
C ASN A 245 -5.31 -1.87 13.78
N ASN A 246 -5.25 -1.28 14.96
CA ASN A 246 -5.71 -1.90 16.21
C ASN A 246 -7.02 -1.27 16.72
N VAL A 247 -7.87 -0.82 15.80
CA VAL A 247 -9.20 -0.31 16.11
C VAL A 247 -10.17 -1.45 16.45
N SER A 248 -11.10 -1.18 17.35
CA SER A 248 -12.15 -2.12 17.75
C SER A 248 -13.39 -2.05 16.87
N THR A 249 -13.53 -0.97 16.09
CA THR A 249 -14.66 -0.73 15.19
C THR A 249 -14.19 -0.08 13.88
N PRO A 250 -14.82 -0.39 12.74
CA PRO A 250 -14.53 0.30 11.48
C PRO A 250 -14.97 1.77 11.52
N TRP A 251 -14.48 2.57 10.56
CA TRP A 251 -14.88 3.97 10.41
C TRP A 251 -16.38 4.20 10.24
N VAL A 252 -17.11 3.25 9.68
CA VAL A 252 -18.55 3.36 9.47
C VAL A 252 -19.26 2.15 10.05
N VAL A 253 -20.20 2.38 10.99
CA VAL A 253 -21.05 1.38 11.61
C VAL A 253 -22.51 1.76 11.35
N ASP A 254 -23.27 0.90 10.72
CA ASP A 254 -24.69 1.12 10.38
C ASP A 254 -24.95 2.49 9.70
N GLY A 255 -24.07 2.89 8.78
CA GLY A 255 -24.16 4.16 8.06
C GLY A 255 -23.79 5.40 8.88
N THR A 256 -23.21 5.21 10.09
CA THR A 256 -22.75 6.29 10.96
C THR A 256 -21.25 6.31 11.03
N LEU A 257 -20.64 7.47 10.75
CA LEU A 257 -19.21 7.69 10.90
C LEU A 257 -18.83 7.61 12.40
N THR A 258 -17.84 6.79 12.71
CA THR A 258 -17.39 6.51 14.07
C THR A 258 -15.89 6.70 14.17
N VAL A 259 -15.43 7.46 15.15
CA VAL A 259 -14.00 7.56 15.47
C VAL A 259 -13.71 6.60 16.62
N ASP A 260 -12.91 5.58 16.37
CA ASP A 260 -12.55 4.59 17.39
C ASP A 260 -11.73 5.23 18.52
N PRO A 261 -11.92 4.81 19.80
CA PRO A 261 -11.15 5.33 20.92
C PRO A 261 -9.63 5.21 20.75
N ASN A 262 -9.16 4.18 20.06
CA ASN A 262 -7.73 3.99 19.80
C ASN A 262 -7.14 5.09 18.91
N LEU A 263 -7.92 5.59 17.95
CA LEU A 263 -7.53 6.75 17.15
C LEU A 263 -7.44 8.03 17.99
N MET A 264 -8.33 8.19 18.97
CA MET A 264 -8.25 9.31 19.91
C MET A 264 -7.05 9.20 20.85
N THR A 265 -6.62 7.98 21.20
CA THR A 265 -5.36 7.77 21.93
C THR A 265 -4.15 8.24 21.11
N TRP A 266 -4.11 7.95 19.79
CA TRP A 266 -3.10 8.52 18.90
C TRP A 266 -3.15 10.06 18.88
N VAL A 267 -4.35 10.66 18.85
CA VAL A 267 -4.50 12.12 18.88
C VAL A 267 -3.89 12.71 20.16
N GLU A 268 -4.17 12.11 21.32
CA GLU A 268 -3.65 12.56 22.62
C GLU A 268 -2.12 12.41 22.68
N GLN A 269 -1.58 11.26 22.28
CA GLN A 269 -0.14 11.00 22.27
C GLN A 269 0.59 11.95 21.30
N THR A 270 0.10 12.11 20.07
CA THR A 270 0.74 12.97 19.07
C THR A 270 0.71 14.43 19.51
N LYS A 271 -0.37 14.89 20.14
CA LYS A 271 -0.43 16.24 20.74
C LYS A 271 0.61 16.41 21.84
N ALA A 272 0.72 15.44 22.75
CA ALA A 272 1.73 15.47 23.80
C ALA A 272 3.16 15.48 23.24
N TYR A 273 3.43 14.67 22.20
CA TYR A 273 4.72 14.63 21.51
C TYR A 273 5.05 15.95 20.80
N THR A 274 4.03 16.58 20.19
CA THR A 274 4.19 17.89 19.56
C THR A 274 4.56 18.97 20.59
N ASP A 275 3.86 18.99 21.71
CA ASP A 275 4.05 19.99 22.77
C ASP A 275 5.40 19.79 23.49
N ALA A 276 5.81 18.54 23.71
CA ALA A 276 7.10 18.20 24.32
C ALA A 276 8.28 18.29 23.33
N GLY A 277 8.00 18.36 22.03
CA GLY A 277 9.02 18.37 20.97
C GLY A 277 9.73 17.04 20.84
N TYR A 278 9.00 15.92 20.95
CA TYR A 278 9.53 14.57 20.77
C TYR A 278 9.62 14.16 19.31
N HIS A 279 9.09 14.97 18.39
CA HIS A 279 9.24 14.82 16.95
C HIS A 279 9.57 16.14 16.25
N ASN A 280 10.06 16.06 15.01
CA ASN A 280 10.48 17.21 14.19
C ASN A 280 9.35 17.81 13.35
N LYS A 281 8.09 17.48 13.63
CA LYS A 281 6.89 18.00 12.94
C LYS A 281 6.85 17.72 11.43
N ALA A 282 7.56 16.71 10.97
CA ALA A 282 7.51 16.30 9.59
C ALA A 282 6.14 15.71 9.22
N SER A 283 5.77 15.81 7.95
CA SER A 283 4.71 15.01 7.36
C SER A 283 5.32 13.82 6.62
N LEU A 284 4.62 12.69 6.57
CA LEU A 284 5.08 11.54 5.78
C LEU A 284 5.39 11.98 4.35
N TRP A 285 6.51 11.51 3.82
CA TRP A 285 7.01 11.74 2.47
C TRP A 285 7.51 13.17 2.19
N ASP A 286 7.44 14.10 3.13
CA ASP A 286 8.04 15.42 2.90
C ASP A 286 9.59 15.38 2.98
N ALA A 287 10.21 16.46 2.53
CA ALA A 287 11.68 16.55 2.51
C ALA A 287 12.31 16.48 3.90
N THR A 288 11.61 16.93 4.95
CA THR A 288 12.08 16.88 6.34
C THR A 288 12.07 15.45 6.84
N TRP A 289 10.97 14.72 6.60
CA TRP A 289 10.85 13.32 6.98
C TRP A 289 11.92 12.45 6.29
N THR A 290 12.15 12.69 4.99
CA THR A 290 13.21 12.02 4.22
C THR A 290 14.61 12.34 4.79
N ALA A 291 14.88 13.60 5.10
CA ALA A 291 16.17 14.02 5.62
C ALA A 291 16.48 13.46 7.03
N GLU A 292 15.44 13.25 7.86
CA GLU A 292 15.60 12.66 9.19
C GLU A 292 16.05 11.19 9.16
N GLN A 293 15.90 10.50 8.04
CA GLN A 293 16.38 9.13 7.82
C GLN A 293 17.86 9.09 7.37
N GLY A 294 18.41 10.25 7.04
CA GLY A 294 19.76 10.39 6.52
C GLY A 294 20.83 10.59 7.61
N PRO A 295 22.11 10.69 7.17
CA PRO A 295 23.25 10.83 8.08
C PRO A 295 23.20 12.05 9.02
N ALA A 296 22.52 13.13 8.61
CA ALA A 296 22.36 14.34 9.42
C ALA A 296 21.11 14.32 10.30
N GLY A 297 20.23 13.34 10.14
CA GLY A 297 18.98 13.20 10.89
C GLY A 297 19.22 12.95 12.37
N LYS A 298 18.30 13.42 13.19
CA LYS A 298 18.33 13.30 14.66
C LYS A 298 17.19 12.43 15.19
N THR A 299 16.42 11.81 14.32
CA THR A 299 15.32 10.94 14.68
C THR A 299 15.85 9.57 15.10
N PHE A 300 15.41 9.10 16.27
CA PHE A 300 15.79 7.81 16.83
C PHE A 300 15.23 6.66 15.98
N GLY A 301 13.95 6.72 15.59
CA GLY A 301 13.38 5.62 14.82
C GLY A 301 12.11 5.96 14.06
N PHE A 302 11.69 4.97 13.28
CA PHE A 302 10.55 5.04 12.35
C PHE A 302 9.75 3.74 12.43
N PHE A 303 8.45 3.84 12.39
CA PHE A 303 7.61 2.69 12.14
C PHE A 303 7.60 2.37 10.65
N TYR A 304 8.11 1.20 10.30
CA TYR A 304 8.19 0.75 8.92
C TYR A 304 7.63 -0.66 8.74
N SER A 305 7.02 -0.91 7.59
CA SER A 305 6.77 -2.26 7.12
C SER A 305 7.97 -2.79 6.30
N THR A 306 7.83 -3.98 5.79
CA THR A 306 8.88 -4.75 5.14
C THR A 306 9.49 -4.05 3.94
N TRP A 307 8.64 -3.56 3.01
CA TRP A 307 9.06 -2.84 1.81
C TRP A 307 9.77 -1.52 2.14
N GLY A 308 9.35 -0.83 3.20
CA GLY A 308 9.85 0.49 3.56
C GLY A 308 11.31 0.49 3.97
N ILE A 309 11.81 -0.63 4.53
CA ILE A 309 13.19 -0.74 4.98
C ILE A 309 14.17 -0.64 3.80
N ASN A 310 13.96 -1.45 2.77
CA ASN A 310 14.91 -1.49 1.64
C ASN A 310 14.54 -0.52 0.52
N PHE A 311 13.26 -0.19 0.35
CA PHE A 311 12.79 0.74 -0.67
C PHE A 311 13.03 2.21 -0.28
N THR A 312 12.78 2.57 0.99
CA THR A 312 12.82 3.98 1.44
C THR A 312 13.99 4.24 2.39
N LEU A 313 14.03 3.54 3.53
CA LEU A 313 14.97 3.83 4.60
C LEU A 313 16.43 3.64 4.15
N LEU A 314 16.73 2.57 3.42
CA LEU A 314 18.05 2.30 2.90
C LEU A 314 18.51 3.44 1.98
N GLY A 315 17.71 3.82 1.00
CA GLY A 315 18.04 4.88 0.05
C GLY A 315 18.34 6.22 0.74
N ASN A 316 17.49 6.60 1.69
CA ASN A 316 17.63 7.85 2.45
C ASN A 316 18.82 7.84 3.44
N SER A 317 19.29 6.65 3.82
CA SER A 317 20.43 6.47 4.74
C SER A 317 21.78 6.68 4.08
N LEU A 318 21.86 6.68 2.76
CA LEU A 318 23.11 6.81 2.02
C LEU A 318 23.57 8.27 1.96
N ALA A 319 24.88 8.50 2.06
CA ALA A 319 25.48 9.80 1.80
C ALA A 319 25.64 10.05 0.29
N ASP A 320 25.82 8.99 -0.48
CA ASP A 320 25.99 9.00 -1.94
C ASP A 320 25.18 7.83 -2.53
N ALA A 321 24.12 8.15 -3.25
CA ALA A 321 23.22 7.14 -3.85
C ALA A 321 23.90 6.36 -5.00
N ASP A 322 24.93 6.94 -5.63
CA ASP A 322 25.67 6.32 -6.73
C ASP A 322 26.84 5.42 -6.24
N ALA A 323 27.21 5.54 -4.96
CA ALA A 323 28.25 4.71 -4.34
C ALA A 323 27.70 3.33 -3.90
N PRO A 324 28.57 2.34 -3.67
CA PRO A 324 28.14 1.04 -3.15
C PRO A 324 27.34 1.15 -1.85
N GLN A 325 26.31 0.33 -1.74
CA GLN A 325 25.47 0.18 -0.55
C GLN A 325 26.21 -0.68 0.49
N GLU A 326 27.10 -0.08 1.26
CA GLU A 326 27.96 -0.77 2.23
C GLU A 326 28.31 0.15 3.41
N VAL A 327 28.84 -0.44 4.48
CA VAL A 327 29.33 0.31 5.66
C VAL A 327 30.37 1.33 5.22
N GLY A 328 30.16 2.59 5.61
CA GLY A 328 30.99 3.74 5.20
C GLY A 328 30.27 4.67 4.22
N ASN A 329 29.18 4.23 3.59
CA ASN A 329 28.31 5.10 2.81
C ASN A 329 27.14 5.58 3.68
N GLY A 330 27.23 6.81 4.19
CA GLY A 330 26.23 7.38 5.09
C GLY A 330 26.14 6.62 6.41
N ILE A 331 24.94 6.20 6.75
CA ILE A 331 24.63 5.44 7.97
C ILE A 331 24.19 4.00 7.66
N TYR A 332 24.65 3.47 6.51
CA TYR A 332 24.43 2.05 6.16
C TYR A 332 25.03 1.14 7.23
N GLY A 333 24.22 0.23 7.76
CA GLY A 333 24.63 -0.67 8.86
C GLY A 333 24.40 -0.11 10.27
N ASP A 334 23.95 1.15 10.41
CA ASP A 334 23.60 1.78 11.70
C ASP A 334 22.11 1.62 12.08
N TRP A 335 21.36 0.87 11.32
CA TRP A 335 19.97 0.55 11.62
C TRP A 335 19.80 -0.84 12.22
N ALA A 336 18.78 -0.98 13.04
CA ALA A 336 18.22 -2.25 13.46
C ALA A 336 16.70 -2.15 13.57
N VAL A 337 16.05 -3.29 13.72
CA VAL A 337 14.58 -3.34 13.93
C VAL A 337 14.24 -4.10 15.20
N CYS A 338 13.13 -3.72 15.82
CA CYS A 338 12.48 -4.44 16.90
C CYS A 338 10.95 -4.37 16.71
N GLU A 339 10.17 -5.13 17.48
CA GLU A 339 8.72 -5.18 17.33
C GLU A 339 8.04 -3.84 17.65
N GLY A 340 8.62 -3.07 18.58
CA GLY A 340 8.01 -1.84 19.08
C GLY A 340 6.88 -2.13 20.08
N PRO A 341 6.00 -1.15 20.34
CA PRO A 341 4.97 -1.25 21.38
C PRO A 341 3.77 -2.10 20.98
N GLU A 342 3.51 -2.27 19.67
CA GLU A 342 2.31 -2.93 19.18
C GLU A 342 2.48 -3.40 17.73
N SER A 343 1.91 -4.56 17.38
CA SER A 343 1.94 -5.10 16.02
C SER A 343 0.99 -4.33 15.10
N TYR A 344 1.39 -4.14 13.86
CA TYR A 344 0.61 -3.46 12.83
C TYR A 344 1.04 -3.92 11.43
N TYR A 345 0.30 -3.51 10.41
CA TYR A 345 0.74 -3.64 9.01
C TYR A 345 0.72 -2.28 8.31
N TRP A 346 1.47 -2.15 7.25
CA TRP A 346 1.45 -0.96 6.43
C TRP A 346 1.63 -1.30 4.95
N GLY A 347 0.62 -0.93 4.15
CA GLY A 347 0.64 -1.15 2.71
C GLY A 347 0.46 -2.60 2.31
N GLY A 348 1.04 -2.98 1.22
CA GLY A 348 0.89 -4.25 0.54
C GLY A 348 0.09 -4.11 -0.74
N THR A 349 0.43 -4.96 -1.69
CA THR A 349 -0.14 -4.92 -3.03
C THR A 349 -0.83 -6.25 -3.34
N TRP A 350 -2.07 -6.17 -3.79
CA TRP A 350 -2.84 -7.33 -4.24
C TRP A 350 -2.99 -7.32 -5.75
N ILE A 351 -2.96 -8.51 -6.33
CA ILE A 351 -3.19 -8.77 -7.75
C ILE A 351 -4.65 -9.15 -7.92
N CYS A 352 -5.40 -8.37 -8.70
CA CYS A 352 -6.78 -8.63 -9.09
C CYS A 352 -6.83 -9.09 -10.55
N ALA A 353 -7.72 -10.04 -10.86
CA ALA A 353 -8.15 -10.34 -12.22
C ALA A 353 -9.40 -9.53 -12.54
N ALA A 354 -9.42 -8.86 -13.69
CA ALA A 354 -10.59 -8.10 -14.10
C ALA A 354 -11.70 -9.00 -14.63
N THR A 355 -12.93 -8.74 -14.19
CA THR A 355 -14.12 -9.42 -14.74
C THR A 355 -14.22 -9.16 -16.25
N GLY A 356 -14.38 -10.23 -17.02
CA GLY A 356 -14.46 -10.16 -18.48
C GLY A 356 -13.10 -10.13 -19.20
N THR A 357 -12.00 -10.39 -18.48
CA THR A 357 -10.71 -10.70 -19.11
C THR A 357 -10.82 -11.92 -20.02
N ASP A 358 -10.09 -11.93 -21.08
CA ASP A 358 -9.93 -13.08 -22.01
C ASP A 358 -8.66 -13.89 -21.72
N ASN A 359 -7.87 -13.48 -20.71
CA ASN A 359 -6.61 -14.11 -20.32
C ASN A 359 -6.69 -14.86 -18.97
N ALA A 360 -7.87 -15.31 -18.53
CA ALA A 360 -8.10 -15.86 -17.18
C ALA A 360 -7.14 -16.99 -16.77
N GLY A 361 -6.84 -17.92 -17.69
CA GLY A 361 -5.89 -19.02 -17.43
C GLY A 361 -4.46 -18.53 -17.21
N LEU A 362 -4.01 -17.59 -18.04
CA LEU A 362 -2.68 -16.98 -17.93
C LEU A 362 -2.53 -16.20 -16.62
N ILE A 363 -3.57 -15.46 -16.23
CA ILE A 363 -3.61 -14.73 -14.96
C ILE A 363 -3.51 -15.68 -13.77
N ALA A 364 -4.22 -16.80 -13.80
CA ALA A 364 -4.15 -17.83 -12.77
C ALA A 364 -2.72 -18.36 -12.57
N ASP A 365 -2.01 -18.66 -13.66
CA ASP A 365 -0.64 -19.15 -13.60
C ASP A 365 0.32 -18.09 -13.07
N ILE A 366 0.17 -16.83 -13.47
CA ILE A 366 0.95 -15.69 -12.95
C ILE A 366 0.69 -15.52 -11.44
N MET A 367 -0.58 -15.48 -11.02
CA MET A 367 -0.94 -15.35 -9.60
C MET A 367 -0.36 -16.50 -8.78
N LYS A 368 -0.49 -17.75 -9.22
CA LYS A 368 0.08 -18.92 -8.51
C LYS A 368 1.61 -18.83 -8.40
N ARG A 369 2.30 -18.47 -9.47
CA ARG A 369 3.76 -18.29 -9.46
C ARG A 369 4.18 -17.18 -8.50
N MET A 370 3.50 -16.04 -8.56
CA MET A 370 3.90 -14.84 -7.83
C MET A 370 3.42 -14.80 -6.38
N THR A 371 2.48 -15.69 -5.96
CA THR A 371 1.92 -15.60 -4.62
C THR A 371 1.80 -16.93 -3.87
N CYS A 372 1.86 -18.07 -4.57
CA CYS A 372 1.67 -19.40 -3.97
C CYS A 372 2.93 -20.28 -4.02
N ASP A 373 3.80 -20.10 -5.03
CA ASP A 373 4.99 -20.92 -5.20
C ASP A 373 6.06 -20.59 -4.15
N THR A 374 6.27 -21.53 -3.22
CA THR A 374 7.18 -21.34 -2.07
C THR A 374 8.62 -21.05 -2.51
N ALA A 375 9.09 -21.68 -3.59
CA ALA A 375 10.46 -21.48 -4.05
C ALA A 375 10.65 -20.09 -4.64
N THR A 376 9.68 -19.61 -5.41
CA THR A 376 9.65 -18.24 -5.95
C THR A 376 9.58 -17.22 -4.82
N MET A 377 8.68 -17.40 -3.84
CA MET A 377 8.54 -16.50 -2.71
C MET A 377 9.80 -16.41 -1.86
N LYS A 378 10.45 -17.55 -1.60
CA LYS A 378 11.74 -17.57 -0.89
C LYS A 378 12.82 -16.84 -1.67
N GLN A 379 12.93 -17.09 -2.98
CA GLN A 379 13.94 -16.44 -3.81
C GLN A 379 13.71 -14.92 -3.88
N LEU A 380 12.44 -14.50 -3.99
CA LEU A 380 12.07 -13.08 -3.97
C LEU A 380 12.56 -12.40 -2.69
N THR A 381 12.28 -12.99 -1.51
CA THR A 381 12.80 -12.46 -0.23
C THR A 381 14.32 -12.44 -0.19
N MET A 382 14.99 -13.46 -0.69
CA MET A 382 16.47 -13.48 -0.72
C MET A 382 17.07 -12.39 -1.60
N ASP A 383 16.40 -12.03 -2.69
CA ASP A 383 16.89 -11.04 -3.65
C ASP A 383 16.52 -9.59 -3.25
N THR A 384 15.36 -9.39 -2.63
CA THR A 384 14.82 -8.06 -2.29
C THR A 384 14.91 -7.71 -0.82
N GLN A 385 15.10 -8.68 0.06
CA GLN A 385 15.00 -8.55 1.53
C GLN A 385 13.58 -8.15 2.00
N ASP A 386 12.57 -8.20 1.12
CA ASP A 386 11.17 -7.97 1.48
C ASP A 386 10.55 -9.24 2.11
N TYR A 387 9.43 -9.08 2.80
CA TYR A 387 8.72 -10.16 3.49
C TYR A 387 7.54 -10.64 2.64
N THR A 388 7.67 -11.85 2.06
CA THR A 388 6.67 -12.39 1.16
C THR A 388 5.53 -13.10 1.88
N ASN A 389 4.39 -13.19 1.20
CA ASN A 389 3.16 -13.79 1.72
C ASN A 389 3.18 -15.33 1.62
N ASN A 390 4.23 -15.96 2.15
CA ASN A 390 4.36 -17.42 2.19
C ASN A 390 5.01 -17.87 3.51
N LYS A 391 4.18 -18.41 4.41
CA LYS A 391 4.61 -18.82 5.76
C LYS A 391 5.78 -19.80 5.75
N VAL A 392 5.78 -20.77 4.84
CA VAL A 392 6.83 -21.80 4.77
C VAL A 392 8.16 -21.16 4.34
N ALA A 393 8.16 -20.32 3.31
CA ALA A 393 9.35 -19.62 2.87
C ALA A 393 9.90 -18.69 3.97
N MET A 394 9.01 -17.98 4.66
CA MET A 394 9.42 -17.03 5.72
C MET A 394 9.93 -17.76 6.95
N GLU A 395 9.33 -18.90 7.37
CA GLU A 395 9.84 -19.73 8.47
C GLU A 395 11.23 -20.29 8.15
N GLU A 396 11.47 -20.74 6.92
CA GLU A 396 12.78 -21.25 6.52
C GLU A 396 13.86 -20.16 6.64
N LEU A 397 13.58 -18.94 6.18
CA LEU A 397 14.51 -17.81 6.25
C LEU A 397 14.65 -17.25 7.68
N ALA A 398 13.57 -17.21 8.45
CA ALA A 398 13.59 -16.81 9.86
C ALA A 398 14.50 -17.72 10.71
N ASN A 399 14.56 -19.01 10.39
CA ASN A 399 15.37 -20.01 11.10
C ASN A 399 16.77 -20.22 10.48
N ASP A 400 17.10 -19.53 9.38
CA ASP A 400 18.42 -19.63 8.74
C ASP A 400 19.44 -18.70 9.45
N PRO A 401 20.42 -19.25 10.20
CA PRO A 401 21.40 -18.43 10.90
C PRO A 401 22.37 -17.69 9.96
N SER A 402 22.37 -18.03 8.68
CA SER A 402 23.18 -17.36 7.66
C SER A 402 22.47 -16.21 6.97
N PHE A 403 21.14 -16.09 7.16
CA PHE A 403 20.35 -15.01 6.58
C PHE A 403 20.39 -13.78 7.49
N GLY A 404 20.66 -12.64 6.90
CA GLY A 404 20.66 -11.35 7.59
C GLY A 404 20.87 -10.19 6.64
N SER A 405 20.36 -9.05 7.03
CA SER A 405 20.46 -7.80 6.27
C SER A 405 21.73 -7.04 6.67
N ALA A 406 22.64 -6.84 5.72
CA ALA A 406 23.85 -6.02 5.95
C ALA A 406 23.47 -4.57 6.28
N PHE A 407 22.40 -4.05 5.73
CA PHE A 407 21.83 -2.74 6.05
C PHE A 407 21.43 -2.62 7.53
N LEU A 408 20.89 -3.70 8.10
CA LEU A 408 20.49 -3.79 9.50
C LEU A 408 21.59 -4.35 10.42
N GLY A 409 22.88 -4.18 10.01
CA GLY A 409 24.01 -4.65 10.80
C GLY A 409 24.11 -6.18 10.92
N GLY A 410 23.58 -6.92 9.97
CA GLY A 410 23.57 -8.39 9.95
C GLY A 410 22.35 -9.02 10.63
N GLN A 411 21.39 -8.23 11.09
CA GLN A 411 20.18 -8.74 11.74
C GLN A 411 19.29 -9.53 10.77
N ASN A 412 18.78 -10.69 11.20
CA ASN A 412 17.71 -11.41 10.52
C ASN A 412 16.34 -10.78 10.89
N HIS A 413 15.93 -9.80 10.11
CA HIS A 413 14.65 -9.11 10.31
C HIS A 413 13.43 -9.96 9.93
N ILE A 414 13.60 -10.97 9.07
CA ILE A 414 12.52 -11.88 8.67
C ILE A 414 11.99 -12.64 9.90
N ALA A 415 12.84 -12.97 10.85
CA ALA A 415 12.43 -13.63 12.08
C ALA A 415 11.46 -12.79 12.93
N LEU A 416 11.69 -11.47 13.00
CA LEU A 416 10.81 -10.53 13.71
C LEU A 416 9.50 -10.31 12.98
N PHE A 417 9.53 -10.15 11.67
CA PHE A 417 8.31 -10.07 10.86
C PHE A 417 7.46 -11.34 10.98
N ALA A 418 8.09 -12.52 10.98
CA ALA A 418 7.38 -13.80 11.15
C ALA A 418 6.72 -13.93 12.53
N ALA A 419 7.28 -13.31 13.57
CA ALA A 419 6.67 -13.23 14.89
C ALA A 419 5.51 -12.23 14.96
N ALA A 420 5.61 -11.10 14.25
CA ALA A 420 4.60 -10.04 14.23
C ALA A 420 3.37 -10.39 13.37
N ALA A 421 3.56 -10.99 12.20
CA ALA A 421 2.51 -11.24 11.21
C ALA A 421 1.26 -11.99 11.74
N PRO A 422 1.36 -13.02 12.60
CA PRO A 422 0.19 -13.71 13.15
C PRO A 422 -0.71 -12.87 14.06
N ASN A 423 -0.22 -11.72 14.54
CA ASN A 423 -0.95 -10.84 15.47
C ASN A 423 -1.78 -9.77 14.73
N ILE A 424 -1.71 -9.71 13.41
CA ILE A 424 -2.42 -8.72 12.60
C ILE A 424 -3.87 -9.18 12.37
N ASP A 425 -4.81 -8.28 12.59
CA ASP A 425 -6.24 -8.47 12.32
C ASP A 425 -6.76 -7.33 11.44
N CYS A 426 -7.29 -7.69 10.27
CA CYS A 426 -7.85 -6.76 9.29
C CYS A 426 -9.40 -6.78 9.29
N SER A 427 -10.05 -7.35 10.31
CA SER A 427 -11.50 -7.54 10.35
C SER A 427 -12.31 -6.24 10.40
N ASN A 428 -11.69 -5.14 10.83
CA ASN A 428 -12.33 -3.81 10.93
C ASN A 428 -12.05 -2.90 9.73
N MET A 429 -11.44 -3.41 8.66
CA MET A 429 -11.26 -2.64 7.43
C MET A 429 -12.58 -2.33 6.76
N SER A 430 -12.65 -1.18 6.09
CA SER A 430 -13.81 -0.73 5.35
C SER A 430 -13.42 0.01 4.05
N ALA A 431 -14.38 0.15 3.13
CA ALA A 431 -14.15 0.92 1.89
C ALA A 431 -13.96 2.43 2.13
N TYR A 432 -14.17 2.89 3.35
CA TYR A 432 -13.99 4.29 3.74
C TYR A 432 -12.59 4.60 4.26
N ASP A 433 -11.75 3.56 4.49
CA ASP A 433 -10.50 3.68 5.25
C ASP A 433 -9.51 4.66 4.64
N GLN A 434 -9.31 4.63 3.32
CA GLN A 434 -8.37 5.52 2.65
C GLN A 434 -8.69 6.98 2.98
N LEU A 435 -9.88 7.43 2.60
CA LEU A 435 -10.25 8.84 2.78
C LEU A 435 -10.37 9.21 4.25
N ALA A 436 -10.94 8.32 5.08
CA ALA A 436 -11.12 8.60 6.50
C ALA A 436 -9.76 8.75 7.20
N ASN A 437 -8.81 7.85 6.96
CA ASN A 437 -7.46 7.93 7.53
C ASN A 437 -6.71 9.19 7.05
N GLU A 438 -6.76 9.50 5.76
CA GLU A 438 -6.12 10.70 5.19
C GLU A 438 -6.70 11.98 5.78
N GLN A 439 -8.03 12.13 5.77
CA GLN A 439 -8.71 13.34 6.23
C GLN A 439 -8.64 13.51 7.76
N PHE A 440 -8.66 12.39 8.51
CA PHE A 440 -8.51 12.45 9.96
C PHE A 440 -7.14 12.97 10.37
N GLN A 441 -6.07 12.41 9.79
CA GLN A 441 -4.70 12.86 10.06
C GLN A 441 -4.50 14.33 9.66
N GLU A 442 -4.99 14.74 8.50
CA GLU A 442 -4.85 16.11 8.02
C GLU A 442 -5.57 17.11 8.92
N CYS A 443 -6.81 16.83 9.33
CA CYS A 443 -7.56 17.71 10.23
C CYS A 443 -6.96 17.77 11.64
N MET A 444 -6.43 16.64 12.16
CA MET A 444 -5.79 16.62 13.48
C MET A 444 -4.46 17.36 13.49
N LYS A 445 -3.76 17.50 12.38
CA LYS A 445 -2.52 18.27 12.28
C LYS A 445 -2.68 19.73 12.70
N ASP A 446 -3.81 20.38 12.34
CA ASP A 446 -4.10 21.75 12.77
C ASP A 446 -4.26 21.84 14.30
N TYR A 447 -4.90 20.84 14.92
CA TYR A 447 -4.99 20.73 16.36
C TYR A 447 -3.61 20.50 17.02
N PHE A 448 -2.78 19.63 16.46
CA PHE A 448 -1.43 19.39 16.98
C PHE A 448 -0.58 20.66 16.98
N ASN A 449 -0.71 21.49 15.95
CA ASN A 449 -0.03 22.78 15.86
C ASN A 449 -0.63 23.88 16.73
N GLY A 450 -1.80 23.65 17.35
CA GLY A 450 -2.50 24.63 18.16
C GLY A 450 -3.22 25.72 17.35
N GLU A 451 -3.49 25.46 16.09
CA GLU A 451 -4.21 26.37 15.18
C GLU A 451 -5.72 26.34 15.44
N VAL A 452 -6.24 25.17 15.81
CA VAL A 452 -7.63 24.94 16.21
C VAL A 452 -7.69 24.10 17.49
N ASP A 453 -8.85 24.06 18.15
CA ASP A 453 -9.10 23.10 19.23
C ASP A 453 -9.51 21.72 18.65
N GLN A 454 -9.48 20.69 19.50
CA GLN A 454 -9.77 19.32 19.12
C GLN A 454 -11.18 19.14 18.55
N ALA A 455 -12.19 19.81 19.16
CA ALA A 455 -13.57 19.73 18.67
C ALA A 455 -13.72 20.34 17.27
N THR A 456 -13.04 21.45 17.01
CA THR A 456 -13.00 22.07 15.68
C THR A 456 -12.33 21.14 14.66
N ALA A 457 -11.20 20.52 15.00
CA ALA A 457 -10.52 19.57 14.10
C ALA A 457 -11.41 18.36 13.76
N LEU A 458 -12.10 17.79 14.77
CA LEU A 458 -13.07 16.70 14.56
C LEU A 458 -14.24 17.12 13.68
N ASN A 459 -14.81 18.31 13.90
CA ASN A 459 -15.90 18.81 13.07
C ASN A 459 -15.47 19.06 11.62
N ASN A 460 -14.24 19.52 11.42
CA ASN A 460 -13.67 19.66 10.06
C ASN A 460 -13.55 18.30 9.36
N PHE A 461 -13.07 17.29 10.09
CA PHE A 461 -13.03 15.91 9.57
C PHE A 461 -14.43 15.39 9.23
N TYR A 462 -15.42 15.54 10.13
CA TYR A 462 -16.79 15.12 9.88
C TYR A 462 -17.41 15.81 8.65
N ALA A 463 -17.14 17.12 8.47
CA ALA A 463 -17.59 17.86 7.31
C ALA A 463 -17.00 17.29 5.99
N LYS A 464 -15.69 17.05 5.95
CA LYS A 464 -15.03 16.47 4.77
C LYS A 464 -15.57 15.08 4.41
N MET A 465 -15.79 14.23 5.41
CA MET A 465 -16.39 12.91 5.18
C MET A 465 -17.81 13.02 4.66
N LYS A 466 -18.62 13.92 5.21
CA LYS A 466 -20.00 14.16 4.78
C LYS A 466 -20.10 14.72 3.36
N ASP A 467 -19.14 15.58 2.97
CA ASP A 467 -19.09 16.16 1.63
C ASP A 467 -18.81 15.09 0.57
N THR A 468 -17.94 14.12 0.88
CA THR A 468 -17.62 13.01 -0.04
C THR A 468 -18.64 11.89 -0.01
N TYR A 469 -19.18 11.58 1.17
CA TYR A 469 -20.17 10.53 1.41
C TYR A 469 -21.47 11.12 1.99
N PRO A 470 -22.33 11.73 1.15
CA PRO A 470 -23.52 12.44 1.62
C PRO A 470 -24.55 11.54 2.35
N GLU A 471 -24.49 10.23 2.13
CA GLU A 471 -25.35 9.23 2.78
C GLU A 471 -24.98 9.00 4.26
N LEU A 472 -23.74 9.25 4.68
CA LEU A 472 -23.31 8.97 6.05
C LEU A 472 -23.97 9.91 7.06
N THR A 473 -24.35 9.36 8.19
CA THR A 473 -24.63 10.12 9.41
C THR A 473 -23.29 10.47 10.06
N VAL A 474 -23.07 11.76 10.38
CA VAL A 474 -21.85 12.22 11.05
C VAL A 474 -22.16 12.75 12.45
N PRO A 475 -21.30 12.50 13.45
CA PRO A 475 -21.42 13.09 14.77
C PRO A 475 -21.26 14.62 14.75
N GLN A 476 -21.59 15.26 15.87
CA GLN A 476 -21.16 16.62 16.20
C GLN A 476 -20.25 16.53 17.41
N ALA A 477 -19.05 17.10 17.31
CA ALA A 477 -18.07 17.11 18.39
C ALA A 477 -18.31 18.27 19.38
#